data_86946966bad8233b10c20e3192c4ea6b
#
_entry.id   86946966bad8233b10c20e3192c4ea6b
#
_cell.length_a   1.000
_cell.length_b   1.000
_cell.length_c   1.000
_cell.angle_alpha   90.00
_cell.angle_beta   90.00
_cell.angle_gamma   90.00
#
_symmetry.space_group_name_H-M   'P 1'
#
loop_
_entity.id
_entity.type
_entity.pdbx_description
1 polymer ?
#
loop_
_entity_poly.entity_id
_entity_poly.type
_entity_poly.pdbx_seq_one_letter_code
_entity_poly.pdbx_strand_id
1 'polypeptide(L)'
;MEEATRMRRNDRAMDDGWIRAFLATAPVGVVSTVDDGQPFLNSNLFVYDESRHAIYVHTARTGRTRGNIEAVERVAFTAFEMGRLLPADEALEFSVEYAGVVAFGRATVVADAEEAGEGLQLLLDKYAPQLRPGRDYRPITPDELRRTSVMRIDVSEWSGKRKEAEPDFPGAFRYREPAPGGS
;
A
#
# COMPACT_ATOMS: atom_id res chain seq x y z
N MET A 1 -19.76 11.97 -3.56
CA MET A 1 -18.71 10.95 -3.75
C MET A 1 -18.77 9.86 -2.68
N GLU A 2 -19.95 9.51 -2.25
CA GLU A 2 -20.19 8.56 -1.15
C GLU A 2 -20.07 7.07 -1.57
N GLU A 3 -19.70 6.76 -2.81
CA GLU A 3 -19.76 5.41 -3.36
C GLU A 3 -18.41 4.77 -3.72
N ALA A 4 -17.32 5.52 -3.76
CA ALA A 4 -16.03 4.97 -4.23
C ALA A 4 -15.49 3.87 -3.29
N THR A 5 -15.81 3.94 -2.00
CA THR A 5 -15.38 2.97 -0.98
C THR A 5 -16.50 2.01 -0.54
N ARG A 6 -17.70 2.10 -1.14
CA ARG A 6 -18.83 1.23 -0.78
C ARG A 6 -18.50 -0.23 -1.06
N MET A 7 -18.56 -1.04 -0.01
CA MET A 7 -18.33 -2.49 -0.12
C MET A 7 -19.63 -3.27 -0.22
N ARG A 8 -19.70 -4.20 -1.17
CA ARG A 8 -20.81 -5.17 -1.27
C ARG A 8 -20.83 -6.16 -0.09
N ARG A 9 -19.65 -6.57 0.39
CA ARG A 9 -19.45 -7.55 1.46
C ARG A 9 -19.10 -6.82 2.76
N ASN A 10 -20.12 -6.22 3.39
CA ASN A 10 -19.95 -5.52 4.66
C ASN A 10 -19.50 -6.44 5.82
N ASP A 11 -19.78 -7.74 5.72
CA ASP A 11 -19.31 -8.76 6.63
C ASP A 11 -17.78 -8.92 6.66
N ARG A 12 -17.08 -8.34 5.70
CA ARG A 12 -15.62 -8.35 5.58
C ARG A 12 -14.99 -6.97 5.73
N ALA A 13 -15.80 -5.96 6.02
CA ALA A 13 -15.35 -4.60 6.23
C ALA A 13 -14.53 -4.50 7.51
N MET A 14 -13.44 -3.78 7.43
CA MET A 14 -12.56 -3.50 8.55
C MET A 14 -12.64 -2.03 8.93
N ASP A 15 -12.47 -1.75 10.21
CA ASP A 15 -12.48 -0.39 10.74
C ASP A 15 -11.18 0.37 10.48
N ASP A 16 -11.18 1.66 10.78
CA ASP A 16 -10.04 2.55 10.58
C ASP A 16 -8.80 2.12 11.38
N GLY A 17 -8.97 1.58 12.58
CA GLY A 17 -7.87 1.09 13.41
C GLY A 17 -7.15 -0.07 12.73
N TRP A 18 -7.93 -1.01 12.19
CA TRP A 18 -7.37 -2.12 11.42
C TRP A 18 -6.68 -1.64 10.13
N ILE A 19 -7.28 -0.67 9.41
CA ILE A 19 -6.69 -0.12 8.19
C ILE A 19 -5.30 0.48 8.47
N ARG A 20 -5.18 1.30 9.53
CA ARG A 20 -3.90 1.88 9.94
C ARG A 20 -2.86 0.80 10.27
N ALA A 21 -3.24 -0.19 11.08
CA ALA A 21 -2.36 -1.30 11.45
C ALA A 21 -1.89 -2.10 10.23
N PHE A 22 -2.80 -2.36 9.28
CA PHE A 22 -2.47 -3.05 8.03
C PHE A 22 -1.49 -2.23 7.18
N LEU A 23 -1.73 -0.94 6.98
CA LEU A 23 -0.84 -0.07 6.20
C LEU A 23 0.55 0.08 6.84
N ALA A 24 0.64 -0.01 8.17
CA ALA A 24 1.92 0.03 8.86
C ALA A 24 2.82 -1.19 8.53
N THR A 25 2.21 -2.36 8.28
CA THR A 25 2.94 -3.62 8.07
C THR A 25 2.99 -4.08 6.61
N ALA A 26 2.01 -3.72 5.78
CA ALA A 26 1.97 -4.13 4.37
C ALA A 26 3.25 -3.70 3.62
N PRO A 27 3.94 -4.66 2.94
CA PRO A 27 5.28 -4.42 2.42
C PRO A 27 5.32 -3.62 1.12
N VAL A 28 4.26 -3.71 0.31
CA VAL A 28 4.20 -3.07 -1.02
C VAL A 28 2.79 -2.53 -1.25
N GLY A 29 2.72 -1.37 -1.88
CA GLY A 29 1.48 -0.79 -2.37
C GLY A 29 1.54 -0.47 -3.84
N VAL A 30 0.38 -0.23 -4.43
CA VAL A 30 0.22 0.16 -5.83
C VAL A 30 -0.48 1.50 -5.89
N VAL A 31 0.17 2.46 -6.54
CA VAL A 31 -0.45 3.76 -6.87
C VAL A 31 -1.04 3.67 -8.27
N SER A 32 -2.31 4.02 -8.40
CA SER A 32 -3.00 4.18 -9.69
C SER A 32 -3.12 5.66 -10.03
N THR A 33 -2.62 6.03 -11.19
CA THR A 33 -2.71 7.37 -11.78
C THR A 33 -3.41 7.30 -13.13
N VAL A 34 -3.76 8.43 -13.70
CA VAL A 34 -4.42 8.51 -15.03
C VAL A 34 -3.65 9.46 -15.92
N ASP A 35 -3.52 9.11 -17.20
CA ASP A 35 -2.95 9.91 -18.25
C ASP A 35 -3.86 9.82 -19.49
N ASP A 36 -4.46 10.93 -19.90
CA ASP A 36 -5.43 10.99 -21.01
C ASP A 36 -6.52 9.89 -20.93
N GLY A 37 -7.09 9.70 -19.74
CA GLY A 37 -8.10 8.66 -19.47
C GLY A 37 -7.56 7.24 -19.35
N GLN A 38 -6.27 6.99 -19.63
CA GLN A 38 -5.64 5.69 -19.49
C GLN A 38 -5.14 5.50 -18.04
N PRO A 39 -5.67 4.52 -17.28
CA PRO A 39 -5.12 4.15 -15.98
C PRO A 39 -3.69 3.62 -16.10
N PHE A 40 -2.85 4.03 -15.18
CA PHE A 40 -1.47 3.56 -15.05
C PHE A 40 -1.19 3.15 -13.60
N LEU A 41 -0.61 1.98 -13.41
CA LEU A 41 -0.30 1.41 -12.11
C LEU A 41 1.21 1.36 -11.87
N ASN A 42 1.63 1.71 -10.66
CA ASN A 42 3.02 1.60 -10.24
C ASN A 42 3.11 1.00 -8.84
N SER A 43 3.86 -0.10 -8.71
CA SER A 43 4.14 -0.74 -7.42
C SER A 43 5.29 -0.01 -6.71
N ASN A 44 5.09 0.31 -5.43
CA ASN A 44 6.05 1.09 -4.65
C ASN A 44 6.20 0.55 -3.23
N LEU A 45 7.36 0.77 -2.65
CA LEU A 45 7.47 0.88 -1.20
C LEU A 45 6.73 2.15 -0.77
N PHE A 46 6.04 2.07 0.36
CA PHE A 46 5.23 3.17 0.87
C PHE A 46 5.24 3.24 2.39
N VAL A 47 4.91 4.37 2.92
CA VAL A 47 4.60 4.54 4.34
C VAL A 47 3.32 5.35 4.51
N TYR A 48 2.51 4.97 5.48
CA TYR A 48 1.36 5.76 5.92
C TYR A 48 1.78 6.59 7.13
N ASP A 49 1.64 7.90 7.01
CA ASP A 49 1.82 8.86 8.09
C ASP A 49 0.45 9.18 8.72
N GLU A 50 0.25 8.65 9.92
CA GLU A 50 -1.01 8.85 10.65
C GLU A 50 -1.24 10.31 11.04
N SER A 51 -0.17 11.05 11.33
CA SER A 51 -0.26 12.44 11.79
C SER A 51 -0.81 13.38 10.71
N ARG A 52 -0.49 13.08 9.45
CA ARG A 52 -0.95 13.84 8.27
C ARG A 52 -2.11 13.17 7.52
N HIS A 53 -2.49 11.96 7.94
CA HIS A 53 -3.44 11.10 7.20
C HIS A 53 -3.06 10.97 5.73
N ALA A 54 -1.79 10.67 5.48
CA ALA A 54 -1.21 10.67 4.14
C ALA A 54 -0.33 9.44 3.89
N ILE A 55 -0.20 9.07 2.62
CA ILE A 55 0.70 8.00 2.16
C ILE A 55 1.85 8.66 1.42
N TYR A 56 3.08 8.30 1.80
CA TYR A 56 4.29 8.72 1.09
C TYR A 56 4.84 7.57 0.25
N VAL A 57 5.22 7.90 -0.98
CA VAL A 57 5.98 7.06 -1.90
C VAL A 57 7.11 7.89 -2.52
N HIS A 58 8.14 7.21 -3.05
CA HIS A 58 9.18 7.92 -3.78
C HIS A 58 9.39 7.31 -5.16
N THR A 59 9.88 8.12 -6.09
CA THR A 59 10.19 7.73 -7.47
C THR A 59 11.35 8.57 -8.02
N ALA A 60 11.78 8.27 -9.24
CA ALA A 60 12.74 9.11 -9.95
C ALA A 60 12.17 10.50 -10.24
N ARG A 61 13.06 11.48 -10.43
CA ARG A 61 12.70 12.88 -10.76
C ARG A 61 11.93 13.01 -12.07
N THR A 62 12.11 12.06 -12.98
CA THR A 62 11.44 11.98 -14.26
C THR A 62 10.77 10.62 -14.40
N GLY A 63 9.61 10.58 -15.03
CA GLY A 63 8.89 9.33 -15.26
C GLY A 63 7.37 9.54 -15.29
N ARG A 64 6.70 8.51 -15.76
CA ARG A 64 5.26 8.54 -16.04
C ARG A 64 4.42 8.82 -14.79
N THR A 65 4.72 8.17 -13.68
CA THR A 65 3.97 8.38 -12.42
C THR A 65 3.99 9.85 -12.00
N ARG A 66 5.16 10.49 -12.05
CA ARG A 66 5.29 11.90 -11.69
C ARG A 66 4.52 12.79 -12.67
N GLY A 67 4.71 12.60 -13.98
CA GLY A 67 3.99 13.36 -15.00
C GLY A 67 2.47 13.25 -14.87
N ASN A 68 1.97 12.05 -14.61
CA ASN A 68 0.55 11.81 -14.42
C ASN A 68 0.01 12.57 -13.19
N ILE A 69 0.74 12.55 -12.06
CA ILE A 69 0.34 13.26 -10.83
C ILE A 69 0.36 14.77 -11.04
N GLU A 70 1.36 15.31 -11.75
CA GLU A 70 1.44 16.74 -12.08
C GLU A 70 0.28 17.19 -12.99
N ALA A 71 -0.23 16.30 -13.85
CA ALA A 71 -1.37 16.56 -14.74
C ALA A 71 -2.72 16.32 -14.04
N VAL A 72 -2.84 15.23 -13.26
CA VAL A 72 -4.08 14.82 -12.59
C VAL A 72 -3.75 14.34 -11.16
N GLU A 73 -4.07 15.16 -10.19
CA GLU A 73 -3.78 14.89 -8.77
C GLU A 73 -4.60 13.74 -8.16
N ARG A 74 -5.77 13.40 -8.74
CA ARG A 74 -6.65 12.34 -8.22
C ARG A 74 -6.04 10.98 -8.49
N VAL A 75 -5.85 10.22 -7.41
CA VAL A 75 -5.23 8.89 -7.45
C VAL A 75 -6.00 7.89 -6.62
N ALA A 76 -5.77 6.62 -6.90
CA ALA A 76 -6.09 5.54 -5.99
C ALA A 76 -4.80 4.86 -5.52
N PHE A 77 -4.84 4.32 -4.32
CA PHE A 77 -3.79 3.50 -3.74
C PHE A 77 -4.38 2.20 -3.23
N THR A 78 -3.63 1.11 -3.36
CA THR A 78 -3.99 -0.17 -2.72
C THR A 78 -2.75 -0.88 -2.19
N ALA A 79 -2.93 -1.56 -1.07
CA ALA A 79 -2.02 -2.59 -0.57
C ALA A 79 -2.84 -3.83 -0.25
N PHE A 80 -2.30 -5.01 -0.51
CA PHE A 80 -3.01 -6.26 -0.25
C PHE A 80 -2.04 -7.40 0.08
N GLU A 81 -2.59 -8.39 0.77
CA GLU A 81 -1.90 -9.65 1.10
C GLU A 81 -2.81 -10.83 0.80
N MET A 82 -2.20 -11.93 0.39
CA MET A 82 -2.84 -13.22 0.21
C MET A 82 -2.45 -14.15 1.36
N GLY A 83 -3.44 -14.73 2.02
CA GLY A 83 -3.24 -15.75 3.04
C GLY A 83 -3.28 -17.17 2.46
N ARG A 84 -3.89 -18.10 3.22
CA ARG A 84 -4.05 -19.49 2.81
C ARG A 84 -5.09 -19.65 1.72
N LEU A 85 -4.88 -20.61 0.82
CA LEU A 85 -5.89 -21.15 -0.08
C LEU A 85 -6.80 -22.09 0.71
N LEU A 86 -8.08 -22.03 0.46
CA LEU A 86 -9.13 -22.75 1.17
C LEU A 86 -9.81 -23.69 0.16
N PRO A 87 -9.36 -24.95 0.06
CA PRO A 87 -9.96 -25.91 -0.87
C PRO A 87 -11.37 -26.29 -0.45
N ALA A 88 -12.14 -26.77 -1.41
CA ALA A 88 -13.48 -27.30 -1.23
C ALA A 88 -13.72 -28.44 -2.22
N ASP A 89 -14.76 -29.25 -2.01
CA ASP A 89 -15.12 -30.34 -2.92
C ASP A 89 -15.60 -29.82 -4.28
N GLU A 90 -16.25 -28.66 -4.28
CA GLU A 90 -16.69 -27.99 -5.50
C GLU A 90 -15.77 -26.83 -5.87
N ALA A 91 -15.37 -26.75 -7.14
CA ALA A 91 -14.45 -25.70 -7.62
C ALA A 91 -14.98 -24.27 -7.38
N LEU A 92 -16.29 -24.07 -7.41
CA LEU A 92 -16.92 -22.77 -7.15
C LEU A 92 -16.75 -22.29 -5.69
N GLU A 93 -16.60 -23.23 -4.76
CA GLU A 93 -16.44 -22.95 -3.33
C GLU A 93 -14.98 -22.73 -2.91
N PHE A 94 -14.02 -23.03 -3.80
CA PHE A 94 -12.62 -22.67 -3.53
C PHE A 94 -12.49 -21.22 -3.18
N SER A 95 -11.69 -20.94 -2.17
CA SER A 95 -11.53 -19.58 -1.68
C SER A 95 -10.10 -19.31 -1.24
N VAL A 96 -9.86 -18.08 -0.77
CA VAL A 96 -8.57 -17.63 -0.29
C VAL A 96 -8.77 -16.67 0.87
N GLU A 97 -7.89 -16.73 1.85
CA GLU A 97 -7.74 -15.68 2.84
C GLU A 97 -7.06 -14.47 2.21
N TYR A 98 -7.50 -13.29 2.54
CA TYR A 98 -6.90 -12.06 2.05
C TYR A 98 -7.10 -10.91 3.03
N ALA A 99 -6.23 -9.95 2.94
CA ALA A 99 -6.34 -8.65 3.56
C ALA A 99 -6.00 -7.57 2.53
N GLY A 100 -6.65 -6.43 2.59
CA GLY A 100 -6.33 -5.33 1.69
C GLY A 100 -7.04 -4.04 2.04
N VAL A 101 -6.40 -2.96 1.62
CA VAL A 101 -6.88 -1.58 1.75
C VAL A 101 -6.91 -0.94 0.38
N VAL A 102 -7.97 -0.20 0.11
CA VAL A 102 -8.06 0.73 -1.02
C VAL A 102 -8.25 2.11 -0.44
N ALA A 103 -7.45 3.07 -0.90
CA ALA A 103 -7.56 4.47 -0.54
C ALA A 103 -7.69 5.34 -1.79
N PHE A 104 -8.48 6.39 -1.70
CA PHE A 104 -8.62 7.43 -2.70
C PHE A 104 -8.12 8.74 -2.12
N GLY A 105 -7.50 9.57 -2.94
CA GLY A 105 -6.95 10.82 -2.48
C GLY A 105 -6.40 11.69 -3.59
N ARG A 106 -5.64 12.70 -3.17
CA ARG A 106 -4.92 13.63 -4.06
C ARG A 106 -3.42 13.46 -3.84
N ALA A 107 -2.71 13.20 -4.92
CA ALA A 107 -1.26 13.10 -4.89
C ALA A 107 -0.62 14.44 -5.26
N THR A 108 0.43 14.78 -4.55
CA THR A 108 1.25 15.97 -4.80
C THR A 108 2.72 15.58 -4.79
N VAL A 109 3.49 16.14 -5.71
CA VAL A 109 4.95 16.07 -5.65
C VAL A 109 5.40 17.04 -4.56
N VAL A 110 6.01 16.52 -3.50
CA VAL A 110 6.46 17.32 -2.36
C VAL A 110 7.60 18.26 -2.81
N ALA A 111 7.35 19.55 -2.75
CA ALA A 111 8.32 20.59 -3.12
C ALA A 111 9.19 21.01 -1.93
N ASP A 112 8.66 20.94 -0.72
CA ASP A 112 9.37 21.26 0.50
C ASP A 112 10.42 20.22 0.83
N ALA A 113 11.67 20.65 1.04
CA ALA A 113 12.80 19.73 1.24
C ALA A 113 12.78 19.08 2.63
N GLU A 114 12.22 19.74 3.64
CA GLU A 114 12.10 19.19 4.98
C GLU A 114 11.05 18.08 4.99
N GLU A 115 9.86 18.33 4.45
CA GLU A 115 8.82 17.32 4.30
C GLU A 115 9.27 16.15 3.44
N ALA A 116 9.99 16.39 2.34
CA ALA A 116 10.52 15.33 1.50
C ALA A 116 11.52 14.46 2.26
N GLY A 117 12.38 15.08 3.08
CA GLY A 117 13.32 14.38 3.96
C GLY A 117 12.60 13.54 5.02
N GLU A 118 11.56 14.08 5.66
CA GLU A 118 10.73 13.36 6.61
C GLU A 118 10.04 12.14 5.97
N GLY A 119 9.42 12.31 4.79
CA GLY A 119 8.77 11.22 4.07
C GLY A 119 9.73 10.09 3.71
N LEU A 120 10.96 10.40 3.29
CA LEU A 120 12.00 9.39 3.04
C LEU A 120 12.48 8.74 4.34
N GLN A 121 12.60 9.49 5.44
CA GLN A 121 12.99 8.92 6.73
C GLN A 121 11.92 7.97 7.25
N LEU A 122 10.63 8.31 7.15
CA LEU A 122 9.51 7.42 7.50
C LEU A 122 9.56 6.10 6.71
N LEU A 123 9.92 6.16 5.41
CA LEU A 123 10.13 4.94 4.61
C LEU A 123 11.28 4.10 5.17
N LEU A 124 12.41 4.70 5.51
CA LEU A 124 13.54 3.99 6.11
C LEU A 124 13.16 3.37 7.46
N ASP A 125 12.45 4.10 8.30
CA ASP A 125 12.01 3.64 9.62
C ASP A 125 11.04 2.45 9.51
N LYS A 126 10.17 2.43 8.48
CA LYS A 126 9.28 1.29 8.21
C LYS A 126 10.02 0.06 7.75
N TYR A 127 10.94 0.19 6.79
CA TYR A 127 11.56 -0.97 6.12
C TYR A 127 12.89 -1.41 6.74
N ALA A 128 13.51 -0.56 7.52
CA ALA A 128 14.77 -0.83 8.20
C ALA A 128 14.77 -0.32 9.66
N PRO A 129 13.78 -0.70 10.49
CA PRO A 129 13.59 -0.15 11.84
C PRO A 129 14.77 -0.43 12.79
N GLN A 130 15.64 -1.39 12.45
CA GLN A 130 16.84 -1.71 13.20
C GLN A 130 18.02 -0.78 12.91
N LEU A 131 17.97 0.01 11.83
CA LEU A 131 19.06 0.92 11.41
C LEU A 131 18.78 2.35 11.88
N ARG A 132 19.83 3.07 12.24
CA ARG A 132 19.76 4.44 12.75
C ARG A 132 20.58 5.42 11.89
N PRO A 133 19.99 6.57 11.47
CA PRO A 133 20.75 7.61 10.79
C PRO A 133 21.86 8.14 11.68
N GLY A 134 23.01 8.42 11.10
CA GLY A 134 24.21 8.90 11.80
C GLY A 134 25.02 7.82 12.50
N ARG A 135 24.48 6.60 12.66
CA ARG A 135 25.20 5.45 13.23
C ARG A 135 25.43 4.35 12.20
N ASP A 136 24.35 3.89 11.56
CA ASP A 136 24.39 2.75 10.65
C ASP A 136 24.40 3.18 9.18
N TYR A 137 23.90 4.37 8.90
CA TYR A 137 23.95 5.01 7.59
C TYR A 137 24.02 6.53 7.74
N ARG A 138 24.51 7.21 6.71
CA ARG A 138 24.57 8.67 6.67
C ARG A 138 23.16 9.26 6.54
N PRO A 139 22.83 10.33 7.27
CA PRO A 139 21.54 11.03 7.10
C PRO A 139 21.31 11.46 5.65
N ILE A 140 20.04 11.55 5.27
CA ILE A 140 19.60 12.01 3.94
C ILE A 140 20.20 13.39 3.66
N THR A 141 20.74 13.58 2.47
CA THR A 141 21.39 14.83 2.07
C THR A 141 20.57 15.62 1.08
N PRO A 142 20.80 16.95 0.97
CA PRO A 142 20.18 17.77 -0.06
C PRO A 142 20.41 17.26 -1.49
N ASP A 143 21.56 16.64 -1.78
CA ASP A 143 21.85 16.04 -3.08
C ASP A 143 20.94 14.85 -3.40
N GLU A 144 20.64 14.01 -2.42
CA GLU A 144 19.72 12.87 -2.57
C GLU A 144 18.29 13.37 -2.81
N LEU A 145 17.87 14.38 -2.06
CA LEU A 145 16.56 15.02 -2.27
C LEU A 145 16.44 15.64 -3.66
N ARG A 146 17.52 16.23 -4.20
CA ARG A 146 17.51 16.75 -5.58
C ARG A 146 17.37 15.66 -6.65
N ARG A 147 17.69 14.42 -6.35
CA ARG A 147 17.67 13.28 -7.29
C ARG A 147 16.43 12.41 -7.15
N THR A 148 15.62 12.63 -6.13
CA THR A 148 14.46 11.83 -5.79
C THR A 148 13.20 12.69 -5.85
N SER A 149 12.08 12.14 -6.29
CA SER A 149 10.76 12.74 -6.09
C SER A 149 10.05 12.00 -4.97
N VAL A 150 9.64 12.74 -3.96
CA VAL A 150 8.73 12.26 -2.93
C VAL A 150 7.32 12.70 -3.29
N MET A 151 6.37 11.81 -3.19
CA MET A 151 4.97 12.07 -3.45
C MET A 151 4.19 11.80 -2.19
N ARG A 152 3.32 12.74 -1.83
CA ARG A 152 2.33 12.60 -0.77
C ARG A 152 0.96 12.38 -1.39
N ILE A 153 0.24 11.41 -0.89
CA ILE A 153 -1.16 11.16 -1.21
C ILE A 153 -1.96 11.51 0.03
N ASP A 154 -2.63 12.66 0.00
CA ASP A 154 -3.58 13.06 1.04
C ASP A 154 -4.82 12.17 0.89
N VAL A 155 -5.06 11.29 1.88
CA VAL A 155 -6.15 10.32 1.82
C VAL A 155 -7.47 11.02 2.13
N SER A 156 -8.44 10.91 1.23
CA SER A 156 -9.79 11.44 1.43
C SER A 156 -10.80 10.38 1.87
N GLU A 157 -10.66 9.17 1.35
CA GLU A 157 -11.53 8.03 1.64
C GLU A 157 -10.70 6.75 1.59
N TRP A 158 -11.03 5.79 2.43
CA TRP A 158 -10.45 4.44 2.38
C TRP A 158 -11.45 3.37 2.75
N SER A 159 -11.11 2.13 2.43
CA SER A 159 -11.81 0.94 2.89
C SER A 159 -10.84 -0.19 3.12
N GLY A 160 -11.05 -0.94 4.19
CA GLY A 160 -10.31 -2.15 4.51
C GLY A 160 -11.20 -3.39 4.36
N LYS A 161 -10.62 -4.47 3.87
CA LYS A 161 -11.32 -5.74 3.67
C LYS A 161 -10.45 -6.91 4.07
N ARG A 162 -11.02 -7.84 4.85
CA ARG A 162 -10.34 -9.06 5.28
C ARG A 162 -11.26 -10.27 5.14
N LYS A 163 -10.68 -11.39 4.74
CA LYS A 163 -11.23 -12.73 4.90
C LYS A 163 -10.21 -13.60 5.61
N GLU A 164 -10.62 -14.22 6.69
CA GLU A 164 -9.84 -15.19 7.46
C GLU A 164 -10.70 -16.40 7.72
N ALA A 165 -10.14 -17.58 7.69
CA ALA A 165 -10.79 -18.83 8.06
C ALA A 165 -10.22 -19.30 9.40
N GLU A 166 -10.93 -20.24 10.03
CA GLU A 166 -10.45 -20.87 11.27
C GLU A 166 -9.04 -21.45 11.08
N PRO A 167 -8.18 -21.44 12.11
CA PRO A 167 -6.80 -21.90 12.01
C PRO A 167 -6.67 -23.35 11.50
N ASP A 168 -7.63 -24.20 11.83
CA ASP A 168 -7.70 -25.61 11.49
C ASP A 168 -8.56 -25.90 10.25
N PHE A 169 -8.81 -24.92 9.40
CA PHE A 169 -9.58 -25.13 8.17
C PHE A 169 -9.03 -26.29 7.36
N PRO A 170 -9.85 -27.32 7.03
CA PRO A 170 -9.39 -28.55 6.42
C PRO A 170 -8.68 -28.31 5.07
N GLY A 171 -7.46 -28.85 4.93
CA GLY A 171 -6.71 -28.78 3.69
C GLY A 171 -6.19 -27.39 3.30
N ALA A 172 -6.33 -26.36 4.15
CA ALA A 172 -5.81 -25.04 3.87
C ALA A 172 -4.28 -25.05 3.72
N PHE A 173 -3.74 -24.35 2.69
CA PHE A 173 -2.32 -24.30 2.39
C PHE A 173 -1.90 -22.93 1.85
N ARG A 174 -0.62 -22.57 1.98
CA ARG A 174 -0.08 -21.34 1.36
C ARG A 174 0.31 -21.58 -0.10
N TYR A 175 0.13 -20.55 -0.92
CA TYR A 175 0.56 -20.59 -2.32
C TYR A 175 2.05 -20.97 -2.43
N ARG A 176 2.37 -21.90 -3.32
CA ARG A 176 3.71 -22.53 -3.52
C ARG A 176 4.21 -23.43 -2.39
N GLU A 177 3.45 -23.65 -1.36
CA GLU A 177 3.68 -24.77 -0.45
C GLU A 177 2.96 -26.01 -0.99
N PRO A 178 3.54 -27.22 -0.85
CA PRO A 178 2.83 -28.44 -1.22
C PRO A 178 1.55 -28.57 -0.39
N ALA A 179 0.46 -28.99 -1.04
CA ALA A 179 -0.78 -29.24 -0.32
C ALA A 179 -0.55 -30.34 0.74
N PRO A 180 -1.14 -30.22 1.95
CA PRO A 180 -1.03 -31.27 2.95
C PRO A 180 -1.60 -32.57 2.39
N GLY A 181 -0.76 -33.64 2.34
CA GLY A 181 -1.15 -34.97 1.86
C GLY A 181 -0.89 -35.26 0.38
N GLY A 182 -0.24 -34.38 -0.37
CA GLY A 182 0.25 -34.68 -1.72
C GLY A 182 1.59 -35.38 -1.64
N SER A 183 1.58 -36.73 -1.76
CA SER A 183 2.77 -37.57 -2.05
C SER A 183 2.91 -37.76 -3.55
#